data_23f24fe4eafb0d663f8728318e8fa237
#
_entry.id   23f24fe4eafb0d663f8728318e8fa237
#
_cell.length_a   1.000
_cell.length_b   1.000
_cell.length_c   1.000
_cell.angle_alpha   90.00
_cell.angle_beta   90.00
_cell.angle_gamma   90.00
#
_symmetry.space_group_name_H-M   'P 1'
#
loop_
_entity.id
_entity.type
_entity.pdbx_description
1 polymer ?
#
loop_
_entity_poly.entity_id
_entity_poly.type
_entity_poly.pdbx_seq_one_letter_code
_entity_poly.pdbx_strand_id
1 'polypeptide(L)'
;MLGHSPFYHETIRNVIVGFGKMFSDIKIQRIKDSTGQVEQEIAVPIAYAPKEKWIQRVEQDPDLDDQITYTTLPRLSFEMTGMSYDPLRRLNRLASIQKSTSSGRDKIWAPVPYNIDIALYALTKTTEDGLQIIEQIVPYFTPEFTMSVQGMRSPLDIITDVPVILNSVSFVDDYDGTFEIRRFVTWTLNFTLKVNLFAGADDSGSVITKTLVDLGNPDERHESEGNLNNFSITDKGWTATFKADS
;
A
#
# COMPACT_ATOMS: atom_id res chain seq x y z
N MET A 1 -15.19 20.57 7.30
CA MET A 1 -16.00 19.36 7.11
C MET A 1 -15.17 18.33 6.38
N LEU A 2 -15.10 17.13 6.90
CA LEU A 2 -14.38 16.02 6.28
C LEU A 2 -15.33 15.37 5.27
N GLY A 3 -15.17 15.70 3.96
CA GLY A 3 -15.77 14.98 2.86
C GLY A 3 -17.31 15.06 2.74
N HIS A 4 -17.80 15.43 1.57
CA HIS A 4 -19.24 15.42 1.28
C HIS A 4 -19.73 14.04 0.81
N SER A 5 -18.85 13.19 0.31
CA SER A 5 -19.16 11.82 -0.12
C SER A 5 -18.16 10.84 0.48
N PRO A 6 -18.59 9.64 0.89
CA PRO A 6 -17.68 8.61 1.36
C PRO A 6 -16.78 8.15 0.20
N PHE A 7 -15.47 8.06 0.45
CA PHE A 7 -14.52 7.48 -0.50
C PHE A 7 -13.68 6.40 0.18
N TYR A 8 -13.28 5.40 -0.58
CA TYR A 8 -12.44 4.32 -0.11
C TYR A 8 -11.55 3.81 -1.24
N HIS A 9 -10.26 4.12 -1.17
CA HIS A 9 -9.28 3.77 -2.20
C HIS A 9 -8.59 2.42 -1.97
N GLU A 10 -8.90 1.75 -0.86
CA GLU A 10 -8.29 0.48 -0.44
C GLU A 10 -6.76 0.54 -0.26
N THR A 11 -6.16 1.73 -0.22
CA THR A 11 -4.70 1.90 -0.17
C THR A 11 -4.07 1.15 1.01
N ILE A 12 -4.58 1.36 2.23
CA ILE A 12 -4.06 0.71 3.43
C ILE A 12 -4.21 -0.81 3.33
N ARG A 13 -5.36 -1.29 2.87
CA ARG A 13 -5.61 -2.72 2.66
C ARG A 13 -4.61 -3.33 1.68
N ASN A 14 -4.38 -2.66 0.55
CA ASN A 14 -3.47 -3.12 -0.48
C ASN A 14 -2.01 -3.16 0.03
N VAL A 15 -1.62 -2.18 0.84
CA VAL A 15 -0.31 -2.15 1.51
C VAL A 15 -0.15 -3.35 2.45
N ILE A 16 -1.14 -3.63 3.30
CA ILE A 16 -1.11 -4.77 4.23
C ILE A 16 -1.05 -6.10 3.47
N VAL A 17 -1.85 -6.25 2.42
CA VAL A 17 -1.85 -7.46 1.58
C VAL A 17 -0.51 -7.60 0.83
N GLY A 18 0.03 -6.50 0.31
CA GLY A 18 1.34 -6.46 -0.35
C GLY A 18 2.46 -6.90 0.60
N PHE A 19 2.46 -6.38 1.83
CA PHE A 19 3.40 -6.78 2.87
C PHE A 19 3.32 -8.28 3.17
N GLY A 20 2.11 -8.82 3.35
CA GLY A 20 1.95 -10.26 3.59
C GLY A 20 2.46 -11.13 2.43
N LYS A 21 2.30 -10.67 1.19
CA LYS A 21 2.80 -11.39 0.01
C LYS A 21 4.32 -11.45 -0.07
N MET A 22 5.04 -10.45 0.44
CA MET A 22 6.51 -10.46 0.45
C MET A 22 7.10 -11.65 1.21
N PHE A 23 6.39 -12.16 2.20
CA PHE A 23 6.85 -13.24 3.07
C PHE A 23 6.11 -14.56 2.86
N SER A 24 5.33 -14.69 1.78
CA SER A 24 4.50 -15.89 1.54
C SER A 24 5.30 -17.12 1.09
N ASP A 25 6.49 -16.92 0.55
CA ASP A 25 7.27 -17.99 -0.07
C ASP A 25 8.46 -18.48 0.78
N ILE A 26 8.47 -18.11 2.06
CA ILE A 26 9.51 -18.55 3.00
C ILE A 26 9.34 -20.03 3.30
N LYS A 27 10.46 -20.76 3.21
CA LYS A 27 10.54 -22.20 3.48
C LYS A 27 11.68 -22.50 4.42
N ILE A 28 11.50 -23.49 5.27
CA ILE A 28 12.58 -24.09 6.06
C ILE A 28 12.99 -25.44 5.48
N GLN A 29 14.26 -25.79 5.64
CA GLN A 29 14.81 -27.04 5.17
C GLN A 29 15.22 -27.91 6.35
N ARG A 30 14.84 -29.18 6.31
CA ARG A 30 15.33 -30.21 7.20
C ARG A 30 16.48 -30.93 6.51
N ILE A 31 17.66 -30.85 7.12
CA ILE A 31 18.89 -31.43 6.59
C ILE A 31 19.17 -32.71 7.37
N LYS A 32 19.53 -33.78 6.69
CA LYS A 32 19.93 -35.03 7.31
C LYS A 32 21.41 -34.96 7.73
N ASP A 33 21.67 -35.00 9.01
CA ASP A 33 23.02 -34.85 9.60
C ASP A 33 24.07 -35.79 9.01
N SER A 34 23.66 -37.01 8.58
CA SER A 34 24.58 -38.01 8.07
C SER A 34 25.06 -37.80 6.63
N THR A 35 24.30 -37.06 5.81
CA THR A 35 24.59 -36.92 4.38
C THR A 35 24.61 -35.47 3.87
N GLY A 36 24.18 -34.49 4.71
CA GLY A 36 24.06 -33.09 4.31
C GLY A 36 23.00 -32.85 3.23
N GLN A 37 22.16 -33.83 2.93
CA GLN A 37 21.10 -33.69 1.93
C GLN A 37 19.83 -33.16 2.55
N VAL A 38 19.10 -32.30 1.79
CA VAL A 38 17.78 -31.81 2.19
C VAL A 38 16.78 -32.96 2.17
N GLU A 39 16.23 -33.32 3.32
CA GLU A 39 15.25 -34.38 3.48
C GLU A 39 13.84 -33.87 3.23
N GLN A 40 13.53 -32.68 3.67
CA GLN A 40 12.19 -32.08 3.56
C GLN A 40 12.25 -30.56 3.49
N GLU A 41 11.43 -29.97 2.61
CA GLU A 41 11.13 -28.54 2.61
C GLU A 41 9.73 -28.31 3.21
N ILE A 42 9.64 -27.38 4.16
CA ILE A 42 8.38 -27.02 4.82
C ILE A 42 8.10 -25.56 4.52
N ALA A 43 6.98 -25.27 3.86
CA ALA A 43 6.52 -23.91 3.65
C ALA A 43 6.02 -23.31 4.97
N VAL A 44 6.43 -22.07 5.25
CA VAL A 44 6.03 -21.37 6.47
C VAL A 44 4.78 -20.53 6.18
N PRO A 45 3.60 -20.92 6.73
CA PRO A 45 2.38 -20.17 6.47
C PRO A 45 2.43 -18.80 7.16
N ILE A 46 1.90 -17.78 6.48
CA ILE A 46 1.77 -16.42 7.00
C ILE A 46 0.30 -16.03 7.14
N ALA A 47 -0.05 -15.31 8.21
CA ALA A 47 -1.38 -14.80 8.41
C ALA A 47 -1.37 -13.42 9.10
N TYR A 48 -2.38 -12.58 8.78
CA TYR A 48 -2.61 -11.32 9.48
C TYR A 48 -3.32 -11.62 10.81
N ALA A 49 -2.57 -11.57 11.90
CA ALA A 49 -3.10 -11.73 13.25
C ALA A 49 -2.06 -11.31 14.30
N PRO A 50 -2.48 -10.78 15.45
CA PRO A 50 -1.60 -10.56 16.60
C PRO A 50 -1.03 -11.89 17.10
N LYS A 51 0.19 -11.84 17.67
CA LYS A 51 0.89 -13.04 18.17
C LYS A 51 0.09 -13.78 19.24
N GLU A 52 -0.60 -13.04 20.12
CA GLU A 52 -1.38 -13.58 21.24
C GLU A 52 -2.49 -14.53 20.77
N LYS A 53 -3.10 -14.24 19.65
CA LYS A 53 -4.14 -15.10 19.07
C LYS A 53 -3.64 -16.50 18.73
N TRP A 54 -2.38 -16.61 18.31
CA TRP A 54 -1.76 -17.90 17.99
C TRP A 54 -1.30 -18.63 19.24
N ILE A 55 -0.73 -17.91 20.20
CA ILE A 55 -0.32 -18.47 21.49
C ILE A 55 -1.53 -19.07 22.21
N GLN A 56 -2.63 -18.30 22.31
CA GLN A 56 -3.87 -18.79 22.93
C GLN A 56 -4.44 -20.01 22.24
N ARG A 57 -4.40 -20.10 20.91
CA ARG A 57 -4.89 -21.28 20.19
C ARG A 57 -4.05 -22.52 20.47
N VAL A 58 -2.74 -22.37 20.61
CA VAL A 58 -1.85 -23.47 20.94
C VAL A 58 -2.05 -23.93 22.40
N GLU A 59 -2.38 -23.01 23.31
CA GLU A 59 -2.64 -23.30 24.72
C GLU A 59 -4.02 -23.96 24.94
N GLN A 60 -5.05 -23.53 24.18
CA GLN A 60 -6.44 -23.97 24.37
C GLN A 60 -6.74 -25.35 23.80
N ASP A 61 -6.00 -25.81 22.79
CA ASP A 61 -6.25 -27.08 22.13
C ASP A 61 -4.98 -27.96 22.11
N PRO A 62 -4.64 -28.64 23.23
CA PRO A 62 -3.51 -29.57 23.26
C PRO A 62 -3.76 -30.89 22.52
N ASP A 63 -5.04 -31.27 22.30
CA ASP A 63 -5.46 -32.56 21.69
C ASP A 63 -6.14 -32.33 20.32
N LEU A 64 -5.44 -31.72 19.37
CA LEU A 64 -5.93 -31.55 17.99
C LEU A 64 -5.67 -32.81 17.15
N ASP A 65 -6.41 -33.88 17.40
CA ASP A 65 -6.36 -35.07 16.55
C ASP A 65 -7.04 -34.88 15.18
N ASP A 66 -7.94 -33.89 15.01
CA ASP A 66 -8.73 -33.73 13.79
C ASP A 66 -8.51 -32.43 12.99
N GLN A 67 -7.71 -31.45 13.45
CA GLN A 67 -7.45 -30.20 12.72
C GLN A 67 -5.96 -29.82 12.66
N ILE A 68 -5.17 -30.66 12.05
CA ILE A 68 -3.72 -30.56 11.90
C ILE A 68 -3.25 -29.27 11.19
N THR A 69 -4.12 -28.58 10.48
CA THR A 69 -3.77 -27.50 9.56
C THR A 69 -3.58 -26.13 10.22
N TYR A 70 -4.11 -25.90 11.41
CA TYR A 70 -4.14 -24.54 12.00
C TYR A 70 -3.09 -24.26 13.08
N THR A 71 -2.39 -25.29 13.57
CA THR A 71 -1.47 -25.16 14.72
C THR A 71 -0.04 -25.63 14.43
N THR A 72 0.31 -25.83 13.16
CA THR A 72 1.67 -26.26 12.81
C THR A 72 2.66 -25.10 12.94
N LEU A 73 3.72 -25.30 13.73
CA LEU A 73 4.93 -24.48 13.73
C LEU A 73 5.94 -25.08 12.73
N PRO A 74 6.71 -24.28 12.04
CA PRO A 74 6.88 -22.83 12.12
C PRO A 74 5.75 -22.05 11.44
N ARG A 75 5.53 -20.80 11.89
CA ARG A 75 4.49 -19.92 11.37
C ARG A 75 4.91 -18.46 11.44
N LEU A 76 4.47 -17.69 10.45
CA LEU A 76 4.56 -16.24 10.44
C LEU A 76 3.20 -15.62 10.75
N SER A 77 3.22 -14.57 11.55
CA SER A 77 2.07 -13.70 11.74
C SER A 77 2.51 -12.25 11.68
N PHE A 78 1.64 -11.35 11.25
CA PHE A 78 1.95 -9.93 11.26
C PHE A 78 0.70 -9.11 11.60
N GLU A 79 0.94 -7.94 12.17
CA GLU A 79 -0.11 -7.00 12.52
C GLU A 79 0.36 -5.57 12.33
N MET A 80 -0.58 -4.68 12.07
CA MET A 80 -0.34 -3.25 12.08
C MET A 80 -0.36 -2.76 13.53
N THR A 81 0.76 -2.20 13.99
CA THR A 81 0.93 -1.72 15.38
C THR A 81 0.61 -0.24 15.53
N GLY A 82 0.77 0.54 14.44
CA GLY A 82 0.51 1.97 14.50
C GLY A 82 0.50 2.63 13.13
N MET A 83 0.07 3.89 13.13
CA MET A 83 0.14 4.78 11.97
C MET A 83 0.44 6.19 12.44
N SER A 84 1.45 6.85 11.85
CA SER A 84 1.89 8.19 12.21
C SER A 84 2.08 9.06 10.97
N TYR A 85 1.77 10.37 11.10
CA TYR A 85 2.02 11.34 10.04
C TYR A 85 3.53 11.60 9.89
N ASP A 86 4.02 11.69 8.64
CA ASP A 86 5.42 11.99 8.35
C ASP A 86 5.59 13.43 7.86
N PRO A 87 6.00 14.36 8.73
CA PRO A 87 6.16 15.77 8.38
C PRO A 87 7.31 16.03 7.41
N LEU A 88 8.32 15.14 7.35
CA LEU A 88 9.50 15.33 6.50
C LEU A 88 9.19 15.12 5.01
N ARG A 89 8.23 14.26 4.70
CA ARG A 89 7.78 13.99 3.33
C ARG A 89 6.59 14.85 2.90
N ARG A 90 6.22 15.84 3.67
CA ARG A 90 5.08 16.71 3.38
C ARG A 90 5.25 17.43 2.04
N LEU A 91 4.28 17.29 1.15
CA LEU A 91 4.19 18.03 -0.10
C LEU A 91 3.45 19.37 0.10
N ASN A 92 3.57 20.26 -0.90
CA ASN A 92 2.81 21.50 -0.93
C ASN A 92 1.29 21.19 -1.00
N ARG A 93 0.51 21.83 -0.14
CA ARG A 93 -0.96 21.63 -0.09
C ARG A 93 -1.68 22.07 -1.37
N LEU A 94 -1.08 22.98 -2.14
CA LEU A 94 -1.66 23.48 -3.39
C LEU A 94 -1.29 22.59 -4.59
N ALA A 95 -0.39 21.63 -4.42
CA ALA A 95 -0.06 20.67 -5.46
C ALA A 95 -1.24 19.75 -5.73
N SER A 96 -1.52 19.50 -6.99
CA SER A 96 -2.58 18.61 -7.42
C SER A 96 -2.13 17.80 -8.63
N ILE A 97 -2.59 16.57 -8.69
CA ILE A 97 -2.44 15.69 -9.85
C ILE A 97 -3.73 15.78 -10.66
N GLN A 98 -3.61 15.96 -11.96
CA GLN A 98 -4.76 16.13 -12.85
C GLN A 98 -4.63 15.20 -14.04
N LYS A 99 -5.73 14.57 -14.41
CA LYS A 99 -5.84 13.74 -15.61
C LYS A 99 -7.03 14.18 -16.43
N SER A 100 -6.79 14.52 -17.69
CA SER A 100 -7.87 14.82 -18.64
C SER A 100 -8.46 13.51 -19.14
N THR A 101 -9.77 13.40 -19.08
CA THR A 101 -10.56 12.30 -19.62
C THR A 101 -11.44 12.85 -20.74
N SER A 102 -11.97 12.01 -21.62
CA SER A 102 -12.89 12.42 -22.68
C SER A 102 -14.17 13.11 -22.18
N SER A 103 -14.54 12.87 -20.93
CA SER A 103 -15.75 13.42 -20.28
C SER A 103 -15.48 14.57 -19.31
N GLY A 104 -14.20 14.91 -19.05
CA GLY A 104 -13.88 15.93 -18.07
C GLY A 104 -12.44 15.89 -17.60
N ARG A 105 -12.18 16.51 -16.47
CA ARG A 105 -10.86 16.60 -15.85
C ARG A 105 -10.96 16.18 -14.39
N ASP A 106 -10.35 15.08 -14.07
CA ASP A 106 -10.23 14.61 -12.70
C ASP A 106 -9.05 15.29 -12.02
N LYS A 107 -9.26 15.79 -10.81
CA LYS A 107 -8.27 16.46 -9.99
C LYS A 107 -8.18 15.80 -8.63
N ILE A 108 -6.96 15.51 -8.20
CA ILE A 108 -6.67 15.02 -6.87
C ILE A 108 -5.59 15.89 -6.25
N TRP A 109 -5.80 16.25 -5.00
CA TRP A 109 -4.81 16.97 -4.21
C TRP A 109 -3.61 16.08 -3.88
N ALA A 110 -2.46 16.69 -3.64
CA ALA A 110 -1.24 16.00 -3.25
C ALA A 110 -1.51 15.03 -2.11
N PRO A 111 -0.94 13.81 -2.16
CA PRO A 111 -1.12 12.81 -1.13
C PRO A 111 -0.53 13.26 0.20
N VAL A 112 -1.08 12.73 1.27
CA VAL A 112 -0.61 12.95 2.63
C VAL A 112 0.30 11.79 3.03
N PRO A 113 1.57 12.05 3.40
CA PRO A 113 2.51 11.01 3.78
C PRO A 113 2.23 10.50 5.19
N TYR A 114 2.13 9.19 5.32
CA TYR A 114 2.02 8.47 6.58
C TYR A 114 3.04 7.34 6.67
N ASN A 115 3.48 7.07 7.87
CA ASN A 115 4.25 5.89 8.21
C ASN A 115 3.29 4.88 8.85
N ILE A 116 3.31 3.64 8.35
CA ILE A 116 2.56 2.53 8.93
C ILE A 116 3.58 1.58 9.55
N ASP A 117 3.43 1.34 10.85
CA ASP A 117 4.28 0.42 11.59
C ASP A 117 3.65 -0.97 11.61
N ILE A 118 4.42 -1.98 11.23
CA ILE A 118 4.01 -3.38 11.18
C ILE A 118 5.02 -4.21 11.97
N ALA A 119 4.51 -5.08 12.83
CA ALA A 119 5.30 -6.10 13.48
C ALA A 119 5.06 -7.46 12.78
N LEU A 120 6.14 -8.11 12.38
CA LEU A 120 6.16 -9.48 11.85
C LEU A 120 6.72 -10.41 12.94
N TYR A 121 5.97 -11.44 13.24
CA TYR A 121 6.35 -12.44 14.23
C TYR A 121 6.64 -13.78 13.54
N ALA A 122 7.81 -14.35 13.81
CA ALA A 122 8.12 -15.72 13.42
C ALA A 122 8.08 -16.61 14.67
N LEU A 123 7.10 -17.48 14.70
CA LEU A 123 6.86 -18.44 15.78
C LEU A 123 7.42 -19.79 15.36
N THR A 124 8.39 -20.30 16.12
CA THR A 124 9.08 -21.54 15.82
C THR A 124 9.19 -22.44 17.05
N LYS A 125 9.38 -23.73 16.82
CA LYS A 125 9.61 -24.70 17.90
C LYS A 125 11.09 -24.77 18.28
N THR A 126 11.97 -24.57 17.31
CA THR A 126 13.43 -24.66 17.48
C THR A 126 14.05 -23.30 17.08
N THR A 127 15.19 -22.98 17.71
CA THR A 127 15.95 -21.77 17.39
C THR A 127 16.48 -21.82 15.95
N GLU A 128 16.87 -23.01 15.47
CA GLU A 128 17.40 -23.23 14.13
C GLU A 128 16.36 -22.89 13.03
N ASP A 129 15.11 -23.29 13.20
CA ASP A 129 14.02 -22.92 12.28
C ASP A 129 13.86 -21.40 12.21
N GLY A 130 13.96 -20.74 13.38
CA GLY A 130 13.91 -19.29 13.46
C GLY A 130 15.06 -18.62 12.71
N LEU A 131 16.28 -19.10 12.88
CA LEU A 131 17.46 -18.59 12.18
C LEU A 131 17.33 -18.74 10.65
N GLN A 132 16.86 -19.89 10.16
CA GLN A 132 16.63 -20.11 8.74
C GLN A 132 15.61 -19.10 8.15
N ILE A 133 14.55 -18.75 8.90
CA ILE A 133 13.57 -17.77 8.49
C ILE A 133 14.20 -16.36 8.46
N ILE A 134 14.93 -15.99 9.52
CA ILE A 134 15.53 -14.65 9.63
C ILE A 134 16.60 -14.42 8.57
N GLU A 135 17.43 -15.43 8.28
CA GLU A 135 18.45 -15.36 7.23
C GLU A 135 17.85 -15.21 5.82
N GLN A 136 16.61 -15.66 5.60
CA GLN A 136 15.89 -15.45 4.35
C GLN A 136 15.26 -14.06 4.25
N ILE A 137 15.04 -13.36 5.35
CA ILE A 137 14.38 -12.05 5.38
C ILE A 137 15.39 -10.91 5.41
N VAL A 138 16.27 -10.90 6.41
CA VAL A 138 17.13 -9.75 6.75
C VAL A 138 18.00 -9.26 5.59
N PRO A 139 18.65 -10.12 4.78
CA PRO A 139 19.55 -9.65 3.72
C PRO A 139 18.87 -8.84 2.61
N TYR A 140 17.55 -8.94 2.45
CA TYR A 140 16.81 -8.15 1.46
C TYR A 140 16.57 -6.70 1.88
N PHE A 141 16.76 -6.40 3.19
CA PHE A 141 16.55 -5.06 3.75
C PHE A 141 17.89 -4.36 4.00
N THR A 142 18.35 -3.56 3.02
CA THR A 142 19.62 -2.80 3.07
C THR A 142 19.45 -1.29 2.89
N PRO A 143 18.88 -0.54 3.81
CA PRO A 143 17.95 -0.85 4.90
C PRO A 143 16.48 -0.99 4.45
N GLU A 144 16.17 -0.72 3.18
CA GLU A 144 14.79 -0.67 2.67
C GLU A 144 14.59 -1.60 1.47
N PHE A 145 13.39 -2.09 1.36
CA PHE A 145 12.86 -2.81 0.20
C PHE A 145 11.63 -2.08 -0.32
N THR A 146 11.56 -1.80 -1.62
CA THR A 146 10.45 -1.06 -2.21
C THR A 146 9.45 -2.01 -2.87
N MET A 147 8.17 -1.90 -2.48
CA MET A 147 7.08 -2.60 -3.12
C MET A 147 6.16 -1.62 -3.85
N SER A 148 5.66 -2.00 -5.03
CA SER A 148 4.67 -1.23 -5.78
C SER A 148 3.26 -1.68 -5.41
N VAL A 149 2.43 -0.74 -5.00
CA VAL A 149 1.07 -0.99 -4.52
C VAL A 149 0.08 -0.08 -5.25
N GLN A 150 -1.11 -0.59 -5.52
CA GLN A 150 -2.20 0.23 -6.03
C GLN A 150 -2.64 1.23 -4.95
N GLY A 151 -2.24 2.49 -5.12
CA GLY A 151 -2.58 3.58 -4.21
C GLY A 151 -4.01 4.09 -4.41
N MET A 152 -4.43 4.16 -5.67
CA MET A 152 -5.79 4.56 -6.05
C MET A 152 -6.16 3.87 -7.36
N ARG A 153 -7.34 3.27 -7.42
CA ARG A 153 -7.84 2.60 -8.63
C ARG A 153 -8.66 3.53 -9.51
N SER A 154 -9.54 4.32 -8.93
CA SER A 154 -10.42 5.24 -9.64
C SER A 154 -10.41 6.60 -8.94
N PRO A 155 -10.43 7.72 -9.69
CA PRO A 155 -10.49 7.86 -11.15
C PRO A 155 -9.11 7.84 -11.85
N LEU A 156 -7.99 7.97 -11.14
CA LEU A 156 -6.69 8.26 -11.73
C LEU A 156 -5.79 7.04 -11.96
N ASP A 157 -6.12 5.87 -11.39
CA ASP A 157 -5.32 4.63 -11.47
C ASP A 157 -3.84 4.87 -11.11
N ILE A 158 -3.58 5.22 -9.84
CA ILE A 158 -2.25 5.57 -9.35
C ILE A 158 -1.61 4.38 -8.68
N ILE A 159 -0.46 3.95 -9.20
CA ILE A 159 0.45 3.00 -8.55
C ILE A 159 1.45 3.80 -7.73
N THR A 160 1.67 3.39 -6.49
CA THR A 160 2.58 4.06 -5.56
C THR A 160 3.64 3.09 -5.10
N ASP A 161 4.88 3.53 -5.12
CA ASP A 161 5.99 2.79 -4.54
C ASP A 161 6.04 3.05 -3.04
N VAL A 162 6.06 1.97 -2.28
CA VAL A 162 6.05 1.97 -0.82
C VAL A 162 7.36 1.39 -0.33
N PRO A 163 8.28 2.22 0.17
CA PRO A 163 9.47 1.75 0.86
C PRO A 163 9.10 1.08 2.18
N VAL A 164 9.61 -0.13 2.38
CA VAL A 164 9.49 -0.94 3.60
C VAL A 164 10.84 -0.98 4.27
N ILE A 165 10.94 -0.43 5.47
CA ILE A 165 12.20 -0.30 6.21
C ILE A 165 12.15 -1.26 7.38
N LEU A 166 13.19 -2.09 7.53
CA LEU A 166 13.38 -2.93 8.72
C LEU A 166 14.09 -2.10 9.80
N ASN A 167 13.40 -1.83 10.90
CA ASN A 167 13.93 -1.03 12.00
C ASN A 167 14.69 -1.84 13.02
N SER A 168 14.15 -2.98 13.43
CA SER A 168 14.75 -3.83 14.48
C SER A 168 14.31 -5.26 14.35
N VAL A 169 15.17 -6.14 14.83
CA VAL A 169 14.91 -7.57 15.00
C VAL A 169 15.16 -7.90 16.46
N SER A 170 14.20 -8.49 17.12
CA SER A 170 14.32 -8.95 18.51
C SER A 170 13.98 -10.42 18.62
N PHE A 171 14.61 -11.07 19.59
CA PHE A 171 14.48 -12.48 19.87
C PHE A 171 14.04 -12.68 21.30
N VAL A 172 13.03 -13.51 21.49
CA VAL A 172 12.54 -13.93 22.80
C VAL A 172 12.41 -15.44 22.82
N ASP A 173 13.15 -16.08 23.72
CA ASP A 173 13.04 -17.50 24.01
C ASP A 173 12.28 -17.61 25.34
N ASP A 174 10.98 -17.87 25.24
CA ASP A 174 10.10 -17.94 26.42
C ASP A 174 10.14 -19.38 26.95
N TYR A 175 10.86 -19.55 28.06
CA TYR A 175 10.96 -20.79 28.81
C TYR A 175 10.21 -20.62 30.14
N ASP A 176 8.96 -20.99 30.18
CA ASP A 176 8.20 -21.02 31.43
C ASP A 176 8.44 -22.38 32.13
N GLY A 177 9.06 -22.33 33.29
CA GLY A 177 9.79 -23.35 34.05
C GLY A 177 9.08 -24.65 34.44
N THR A 178 8.05 -25.12 33.76
CA THR A 178 7.46 -26.46 34.00
C THR A 178 7.74 -27.37 32.80
N PHE A 179 8.26 -28.57 33.03
CA PHE A 179 8.69 -29.55 32.02
C PHE A 179 7.58 -29.96 31.01
N GLU A 180 6.34 -29.59 31.22
CA GLU A 180 5.19 -29.92 30.39
C GLU A 180 4.75 -28.80 29.46
N ILE A 181 5.28 -27.55 29.60
CA ILE A 181 4.86 -26.42 28.79
C ILE A 181 5.69 -26.36 27.52
N ARG A 182 5.02 -26.24 26.37
CA ARG A 182 5.64 -26.16 25.06
C ARG A 182 6.50 -24.91 24.95
N ARG A 183 7.76 -25.05 24.63
CA ARG A 183 8.71 -23.99 24.37
C ARG A 183 8.39 -23.34 22.99
N PHE A 184 8.24 -22.02 22.98
CA PHE A 184 8.13 -21.22 21.76
C PHE A 184 9.33 -20.29 21.66
N VAL A 185 9.89 -20.24 20.46
CA VAL A 185 10.88 -19.24 20.08
C VAL A 185 10.19 -18.22 19.22
N THR A 186 10.17 -16.97 19.66
CA THR A 186 9.53 -15.87 18.96
C THR A 186 10.55 -14.86 18.48
N TRP A 187 10.62 -14.68 17.18
CA TRP A 187 11.34 -13.56 16.56
C TRP A 187 10.36 -12.46 16.21
N THR A 188 10.68 -11.22 16.55
CA THR A 188 9.87 -10.04 16.22
C THR A 188 10.70 -9.11 15.36
N LEU A 189 10.19 -8.82 14.16
CA LEU A 189 10.77 -7.88 13.22
C LEU A 189 9.83 -6.68 13.11
N ASN A 190 10.33 -5.49 13.39
CA ASN A 190 9.57 -4.26 13.32
C ASN A 190 9.90 -3.52 12.03
N PHE A 191 8.86 -3.21 11.27
CA PHE A 191 8.95 -2.52 9.98
C PHE A 191 8.19 -1.20 10.02
N THR A 192 8.70 -0.22 9.27
CA THR A 192 7.99 1.02 8.96
C THR A 192 7.80 1.13 7.45
N LEU A 193 6.57 1.28 7.02
CA LEU A 193 6.16 1.44 5.62
C LEU A 193 5.81 2.90 5.35
N LYS A 194 6.46 3.50 4.35
CA LYS A 194 6.24 4.90 3.97
C LYS A 194 5.15 4.99 2.91
N VAL A 195 3.93 5.28 3.33
CA VAL A 195 2.73 5.26 2.49
C VAL A 195 2.26 6.67 2.19
N ASN A 196 1.72 6.88 0.99
CA ASN A 196 1.05 8.10 0.58
C ASN A 196 -0.45 7.85 0.49
N LEU A 197 -1.24 8.59 1.29
CA LEU A 197 -2.69 8.48 1.32
C LEU A 197 -3.31 9.61 0.50
N PHE A 198 -4.23 9.26 -0.39
CA PHE A 198 -4.94 10.18 -1.25
C PHE A 198 -6.31 10.53 -0.65
N ALA A 199 -6.70 11.80 -0.76
CA ALA A 199 -8.04 12.25 -0.45
C ALA A 199 -9.03 11.84 -1.56
N GLY A 200 -10.32 12.15 -1.36
CA GLY A 200 -11.32 11.97 -2.42
C GLY A 200 -10.97 12.80 -3.66
N ALA A 201 -11.31 12.29 -4.83
CA ALA A 201 -11.17 13.04 -6.08
C ALA A 201 -12.24 14.13 -6.16
N ASP A 202 -11.83 15.31 -6.60
CA ASP A 202 -12.77 16.37 -6.96
C ASP A 202 -13.04 16.26 -8.46
N ASP A 203 -14.31 16.12 -8.82
CA ASP A 203 -14.76 16.21 -10.20
C ASP A 203 -14.72 17.68 -10.59
N SER A 204 -13.71 18.09 -11.31
CA SER A 204 -13.46 19.49 -11.64
C SER A 204 -13.71 19.77 -13.11
N GLY A 205 -14.98 20.02 -13.46
CA GLY A 205 -15.37 20.82 -14.60
C GLY A 205 -14.92 20.36 -15.98
N SER A 206 -15.52 20.96 -16.99
CA SER A 206 -15.24 20.72 -18.40
C SER A 206 -13.81 21.14 -18.78
N VAL A 207 -13.19 20.39 -19.66
CA VAL A 207 -11.89 20.72 -20.26
C VAL A 207 -12.14 21.68 -21.43
N ILE A 208 -11.44 22.81 -21.46
CA ILE A 208 -11.41 23.67 -22.64
C ILE A 208 -10.65 22.92 -23.73
N THR A 209 -11.37 22.31 -24.65
CA THR A 209 -10.78 21.53 -25.76
C THR A 209 -10.37 22.39 -26.94
N LYS A 210 -10.97 23.59 -27.07
CA LYS A 210 -10.67 24.51 -28.16
C LYS A 210 -10.83 25.97 -27.70
N THR A 211 -9.79 26.76 -27.88
CA THR A 211 -9.83 28.22 -27.74
C THR A 211 -9.58 28.83 -29.09
N LEU A 212 -10.52 29.63 -29.59
CA LEU A 212 -10.39 30.36 -30.80
C LEU A 212 -10.23 31.85 -30.43
N VAL A 213 -9.14 32.45 -30.84
CA VAL A 213 -8.88 33.89 -30.57
C VAL A 213 -9.06 34.65 -31.88
N ASP A 214 -10.02 35.58 -31.92
CA ASP A 214 -10.19 36.50 -33.02
C ASP A 214 -9.37 37.77 -32.75
N LEU A 215 -8.44 38.04 -33.64
CA LEU A 215 -7.63 39.25 -33.64
C LEU A 215 -8.23 40.21 -34.66
N GLY A 216 -9.51 40.55 -34.46
CA GLY A 216 -10.22 41.51 -35.34
C GLY A 216 -9.54 42.87 -35.44
N ASN A 217 -9.72 43.51 -36.57
CA ASN A 217 -9.22 44.86 -36.80
C ASN A 217 -9.90 45.84 -35.81
N PRO A 218 -9.16 46.62 -35.00
CA PRO A 218 -9.74 47.51 -33.99
C PRO A 218 -10.63 48.63 -34.56
N ASP A 219 -10.60 48.84 -35.87
CA ASP A 219 -11.40 49.88 -36.55
C ASP A 219 -12.82 49.42 -36.96
N GLU A 220 -13.15 48.13 -36.86
CA GLU A 220 -14.48 47.62 -37.11
C GLU A 220 -15.21 47.33 -35.78
N ARG A 221 -15.94 48.31 -35.28
CA ARG A 221 -16.88 48.11 -34.16
C ARG A 221 -18.07 47.32 -34.66
N HIS A 222 -18.07 46.04 -34.41
CA HIS A 222 -19.27 45.23 -34.54
C HIS A 222 -20.17 45.45 -33.32
N GLU A 223 -21.17 46.27 -33.44
CA GLU A 223 -22.34 46.26 -32.58
C GLU A 223 -23.16 45.00 -32.92
N SER A 224 -22.89 43.91 -32.28
CA SER A 224 -23.79 42.75 -32.31
C SER A 224 -24.34 42.50 -30.93
N GLU A 225 -25.49 43.03 -30.64
CA GLU A 225 -26.40 42.49 -29.65
C GLU A 225 -26.80 41.08 -30.08
N GLY A 226 -26.43 40.06 -29.29
CA GLY A 226 -27.11 38.78 -29.36
C GLY A 226 -26.24 37.61 -29.71
N ASN A 227 -26.25 36.68 -28.75
CA ASN A 227 -25.96 35.29 -28.89
C ASN A 227 -24.52 34.90 -29.32
N LEU A 228 -23.65 34.83 -28.37
CA LEU A 228 -22.25 34.44 -28.51
C LEU A 228 -22.02 32.98 -28.97
N ASN A 229 -23.07 32.27 -29.36
CA ASN A 229 -22.99 30.85 -29.72
C ASN A 229 -22.60 30.54 -31.18
N ASN A 230 -22.63 31.55 -32.07
CA ASN A 230 -22.22 31.40 -33.46
C ASN A 230 -21.66 32.71 -34.00
N PHE A 231 -20.40 32.97 -33.78
CA PHE A 231 -19.68 34.06 -34.40
C PHE A 231 -18.77 33.52 -35.51
N SER A 232 -19.07 33.78 -36.78
CA SER A 232 -18.17 33.48 -37.89
C SER A 232 -17.84 34.75 -38.63
N ILE A 233 -16.59 35.15 -38.63
CA ILE A 233 -16.10 36.22 -39.52
C ILE A 233 -15.49 35.57 -40.74
N THR A 234 -16.10 35.73 -41.88
CA THR A 234 -15.56 35.45 -43.20
C THR A 234 -15.06 36.74 -43.78
N ASP A 235 -13.83 37.10 -43.58
CA ASP A 235 -12.91 37.74 -44.49
C ASP A 235 -11.65 38.23 -43.76
N LYS A 236 -10.52 37.81 -44.30
CA LYS A 236 -9.15 38.16 -43.88
C LYS A 236 -8.62 37.50 -42.57
N GLY A 237 -8.66 36.18 -42.51
CA GLY A 237 -7.48 35.46 -42.05
C GLY A 237 -7.44 34.99 -40.64
N TRP A 238 -8.29 35.40 -39.70
CA TRP A 238 -8.22 34.92 -38.32
C TRP A 238 -9.60 34.85 -37.66
N THR A 239 -10.05 33.69 -37.30
CA THR A 239 -11.36 33.48 -36.64
C THR A 239 -11.22 32.86 -35.27
N ALA A 240 -11.87 33.43 -34.29
CA ALA A 240 -11.96 32.88 -32.93
C ALA A 240 -13.41 32.54 -32.57
N THR A 241 -13.71 31.35 -32.14
CA THR A 241 -15.04 30.93 -31.71
C THR A 241 -14.97 30.38 -30.30
N PHE A 242 -15.77 30.90 -29.39
CA PHE A 242 -15.96 30.29 -28.07
C PHE A 242 -17.16 29.35 -28.15
N LYS A 243 -16.94 28.04 -27.93
CA LYS A 243 -17.99 27.08 -27.70
C LYS A 243 -17.94 26.67 -26.25
N ALA A 244 -18.98 27.02 -25.50
CA ALA A 244 -19.22 26.39 -24.23
C ALA A 244 -20.02 25.10 -24.51
N ASP A 245 -19.45 23.96 -24.30
CA ASP A 245 -20.17 22.69 -24.26
C ASP A 245 -20.87 22.59 -22.91
N SER A 246 -22.20 22.53 -22.99
CA SER A 246 -23.10 22.32 -21.85
C SER A 246 -23.07 20.86 -21.35
#